data_f544add2be3581e12847e4e05d3155eb
#
_entry.id   f544add2be3581e12847e4e05d3155eb
#
_cell.length_a   1.000
_cell.length_b   1.000
_cell.length_c   1.000
_cell.angle_alpha   90.00
_cell.angle_beta   90.00
_cell.angle_gamma   90.00
#
_symmetry.space_group_name_H-M   'P 1'
#
loop_
_entity.id
_entity.type
_entity.pdbx_description
1 polymer ?
#
loop_
_entity_poly.entity_id
_entity_poly.type
_entity_poly.pdbx_seq_one_letter_code
_entity_poly.pdbx_strand_id
1 'polypeptide(L)'
;MTVFERGNTLVKMKLKIKPDSNKLKYISILREYSDVNISEMKKNIENNKPVIIVDYFSSKELIKLKNIIAKLVAENAEVHVFQDDKEVHRDYINNLIDTYEQIEQEREKLDDFLDDD
;
A
#
# COMPACT_ATOMS: atom_id res chain seq x y z
N MET A 1 17.95 -13.85 19.86
CA MET A 1 17.41 -13.55 19.27
C MET A 1 17.03 -13.67 18.60
N THR A 2 16.96 -13.59 18.59
CA THR A 2 16.48 -13.50 17.75
C THR A 2 15.80 -13.20 17.29
N VAL A 3 15.59 -13.03 17.50
CA VAL A 3 14.81 -12.74 16.96
C VAL A 3 14.59 -12.07 16.39
N PHE A 4 14.76 -11.83 16.44
CA PHE A 4 14.39 -11.16 15.79
C PHE A 4 14.11 -11.08 14.95
N GLU A 5 14.43 -11.22 15.21
CA GLU A 5 14.14 -11.05 14.21
C GLU A 5 13.09 -11.29 13.70
N ARG A 6 12.47 -11.57 13.78
CA ARG A 6 11.48 -11.88 13.43
C ARG A 6 10.38 -11.05 12.98
N GLY A 7 9.34 -11.04 13.15
CA GLY A 7 8.22 -10.21 12.83
C GLY A 7 8.51 -8.73 12.72
N ASN A 8 9.45 -8.32 13.45
CA ASN A 8 9.81 -6.91 13.46
C ASN A 8 10.42 -6.44 12.16
N THR A 9 10.77 -7.37 11.27
CA THR A 9 11.28 -7.00 9.97
C THR A 9 10.17 -6.80 8.94
N LEU A 10 8.92 -7.07 9.33
CA LEU A 10 7.79 -7.00 8.41
C LEU A 10 7.07 -5.66 8.57
N VAL A 11 7.61 -4.66 7.89
CA VAL A 11 6.99 -3.33 7.85
C VAL A 11 5.81 -3.37 6.90
N LYS A 12 4.67 -2.85 7.34
CA LYS A 12 3.45 -2.86 6.55
C LYS A 12 2.98 -1.46 6.25
N MET A 13 2.48 -1.26 5.03
CA MET A 13 1.77 -0.05 4.66
C MET A 13 0.28 -0.34 4.74
N LYS A 14 -0.45 0.51 5.42
CA LYS A 14 -1.87 0.31 5.70
C LYS A 14 -2.67 1.48 5.17
N LEU A 15 -3.85 1.18 4.63
CA LEU A 15 -4.77 2.19 4.13
C LEU A 15 -6.04 2.16 4.97
N LYS A 16 -6.43 3.32 5.50
CA LYS A 16 -7.71 3.50 6.17
C LYS A 16 -8.54 4.51 5.40
N ILE A 17 -9.85 4.34 5.43
CA ILE A 17 -10.78 5.24 4.78
C ILE A 17 -11.75 5.77 5.83
N LYS A 18 -11.93 7.09 5.86
CA LYS A 18 -12.92 7.69 6.74
C LYS A 18 -14.33 7.35 6.25
N PRO A 19 -15.22 6.84 7.13
CA PRO A 19 -16.57 6.51 6.69
C PRO A 19 -17.36 7.76 6.33
N ASP A 20 -18.14 7.66 5.24
CA ASP A 20 -19.06 8.70 4.82
C ASP A 20 -20.18 8.06 4.01
N SER A 21 -21.02 8.88 3.39
CA SER A 21 -22.20 8.40 2.66
C SER A 21 -21.86 7.60 1.41
N ASN A 22 -20.61 7.69 0.92
CA ASN A 22 -20.18 7.00 -0.30
C ASN A 22 -19.45 5.68 -0.01
N LYS A 23 -19.57 5.19 1.20
CA LYS A 23 -18.87 3.98 1.67
C LYS A 23 -19.00 2.79 0.70
N LEU A 24 -20.19 2.56 0.16
CA LEU A 24 -20.42 1.43 -0.77
C LEU A 24 -19.62 1.60 -2.05
N LYS A 25 -19.48 2.83 -2.51
CA LYS A 25 -18.70 3.12 -3.71
C LYS A 25 -17.22 2.81 -3.49
N TYR A 26 -16.71 3.16 -2.31
CA TYR A 26 -15.32 2.85 -1.96
C TYR A 26 -15.09 1.35 -1.88
N ILE A 27 -16.05 0.62 -1.32
CA ILE A 27 -15.97 -0.84 -1.25
C ILE A 27 -15.90 -1.44 -2.65
N SER A 28 -16.69 -0.92 -3.58
CA SER A 28 -16.67 -1.37 -4.97
C SER A 28 -15.28 -1.21 -5.60
N ILE A 29 -14.62 -0.07 -5.33
CA ILE A 29 -13.26 0.16 -5.81
C ILE A 29 -12.28 -0.83 -5.18
N LEU A 30 -12.38 -1.02 -3.87
CA LEU A 30 -11.49 -1.93 -3.14
C LEU A 30 -11.60 -3.36 -3.64
N ARG A 31 -12.78 -3.79 -4.03
CA ARG A 31 -13.00 -5.16 -4.50
C ARG A 31 -12.35 -5.46 -5.84
N GLU A 32 -11.96 -4.46 -6.58
CA GLU A 32 -11.17 -4.68 -7.79
C GLU A 32 -9.77 -5.20 -7.48
N TYR A 33 -9.30 -4.98 -6.24
CA TYR A 33 -7.93 -5.30 -5.86
C TYR A 33 -7.82 -6.28 -4.70
N SER A 34 -8.94 -6.66 -4.09
CA SER A 34 -8.93 -7.52 -2.91
C SER A 34 -10.13 -8.44 -2.90
N ASP A 35 -9.92 -9.66 -2.41
CA ASP A 35 -10.97 -10.66 -2.29
C ASP A 35 -11.73 -10.61 -0.97
N VAL A 36 -11.41 -9.64 -0.11
CA VAL A 36 -12.09 -9.48 1.17
C VAL A 36 -13.56 -9.19 0.92
N ASN A 37 -14.45 -9.82 1.69
CA ASN A 37 -15.88 -9.67 1.45
C ASN A 37 -16.38 -8.28 1.85
N ILE A 38 -17.52 -7.92 1.27
CA ILE A 38 -18.11 -6.59 1.45
C ILE A 38 -18.40 -6.28 2.92
N SER A 39 -18.91 -7.26 3.64
CA SER A 39 -19.29 -7.10 5.03
C SER A 39 -18.09 -6.74 5.90
N GLU A 40 -16.96 -7.41 5.66
CA GLU A 40 -15.73 -7.15 6.40
C GLU A 40 -15.14 -5.79 6.05
N MET A 41 -15.13 -5.42 4.78
CA MET A 41 -14.67 -4.10 4.36
C MET A 41 -15.50 -3.00 4.99
N LYS A 42 -16.81 -3.18 5.04
CA LYS A 42 -17.73 -2.23 5.64
C LYS A 42 -17.41 -2.03 7.12
N LYS A 43 -17.20 -3.13 7.84
CA LYS A 43 -16.83 -3.08 9.26
C LYS A 43 -15.50 -2.36 9.46
N ASN A 44 -14.52 -2.65 8.60
CA ASN A 44 -13.21 -2.03 8.72
C ASN A 44 -13.30 -0.52 8.53
N ILE A 45 -14.07 -0.06 7.56
CA ILE A 45 -14.26 1.37 7.35
C ILE A 45 -14.95 1.99 8.56
N GLU A 46 -16.02 1.38 9.03
CA GLU A 46 -16.82 1.92 10.13
C GLU A 46 -16.06 1.95 11.45
N ASN A 47 -15.14 1.03 11.65
CA ASN A 47 -14.36 0.92 12.89
C ASN A 47 -12.97 1.53 12.79
N ASN A 48 -12.72 2.28 11.73
CA ASN A 48 -11.42 2.95 11.49
C ASN A 48 -10.26 1.95 11.48
N LYS A 49 -10.48 0.80 10.85
CA LYS A 49 -9.46 -0.23 10.69
C LYS A 49 -8.95 -0.23 9.26
N PRO A 50 -7.72 -0.72 9.04
CA PRO A 50 -7.19 -0.77 7.68
C PRO A 50 -8.04 -1.62 6.76
N VAL A 51 -8.27 -1.12 5.55
CA VAL A 51 -9.00 -1.86 4.52
C VAL A 51 -8.04 -2.57 3.58
N ILE A 52 -6.80 -2.12 3.50
CA ILE A 52 -5.74 -2.74 2.72
C ILE A 52 -4.46 -2.70 3.52
N ILE A 53 -3.74 -3.81 3.51
CA ILE A 53 -2.43 -3.91 4.15
C ILE A 53 -1.49 -4.53 3.13
N VAL A 54 -0.38 -3.86 2.83
CA VAL A 54 0.60 -4.34 1.86
C VAL A 54 1.98 -4.35 2.47
N ASP A 55 2.87 -5.14 1.87
CA ASP A 55 4.25 -5.23 2.29
C ASP A 55 5.00 -3.96 1.85
N TYR A 56 5.67 -3.32 2.80
CA TYR A 56 6.48 -2.13 2.56
C TYR A 56 7.54 -2.36 1.48
N PHE A 57 8.07 -3.57 1.41
CA PHE A 57 9.18 -3.90 0.52
C PHE A 57 8.74 -4.45 -0.84
N SER A 58 7.44 -4.53 -1.10
CA SER A 58 6.94 -5.02 -2.38
C SER A 58 6.51 -3.85 -3.26
N SER A 59 7.34 -3.52 -4.26
CA SER A 59 7.00 -2.44 -5.18
C SER A 59 5.71 -2.74 -5.95
N LYS A 60 5.48 -4.01 -6.25
CA LYS A 60 4.26 -4.42 -6.95
C LYS A 60 3.00 -4.12 -6.13
N GLU A 61 3.04 -4.45 -4.83
CA GLU A 61 1.91 -4.16 -3.95
C GLU A 61 1.75 -2.67 -3.71
N LEU A 62 2.85 -1.93 -3.61
CA LEU A 62 2.81 -0.48 -3.44
C LEU A 62 2.19 0.21 -4.65
N ILE A 63 2.48 -0.28 -5.86
CA ILE A 63 1.88 0.27 -7.07
C ILE A 63 0.37 0.04 -7.06
N LYS A 64 -0.07 -1.14 -6.66
CA LYS A 64 -1.51 -1.41 -6.51
C LYS A 64 -2.15 -0.46 -5.51
N LEU A 65 -1.50 -0.26 -4.37
CA LEU A 65 -1.99 0.64 -3.34
C LEU A 65 -2.11 2.08 -3.87
N LYS A 66 -1.09 2.53 -4.59
CA LYS A 66 -1.11 3.85 -5.22
C LYS A 66 -2.31 4.02 -6.14
N ASN A 67 -2.58 3.01 -6.97
CA ASN A 67 -3.69 3.05 -7.92
C ASN A 67 -5.04 3.07 -7.20
N ILE A 68 -5.17 2.30 -6.14
CA ILE A 68 -6.38 2.29 -5.32
C ILE A 68 -6.62 3.67 -4.71
N ILE A 69 -5.58 4.24 -4.12
CA ILE A 69 -5.68 5.56 -3.50
C ILE A 69 -6.11 6.61 -4.53
N ALA A 70 -5.54 6.57 -5.74
CA ALA A 70 -5.90 7.52 -6.79
C ALA A 70 -7.39 7.43 -7.12
N LYS A 71 -7.92 6.22 -7.23
CA LYS A 71 -9.34 6.02 -7.53
C LYS A 71 -10.23 6.51 -6.37
N LEU A 72 -9.83 6.22 -5.15
CA LEU A 72 -10.60 6.63 -3.97
C LEU A 72 -10.63 8.16 -3.85
N VAL A 73 -9.48 8.80 -4.03
CA VAL A 73 -9.39 10.26 -3.94
C VAL A 73 -10.21 10.91 -5.06
N ALA A 74 -10.24 10.31 -6.24
CA ALA A 74 -11.06 10.81 -7.34
C ALA A 74 -12.54 10.78 -7.00
N GLU A 75 -12.95 9.91 -6.07
CA GLU A 75 -14.34 9.84 -5.60
C GLU A 75 -14.52 10.62 -4.29
N ASN A 76 -13.58 11.48 -3.96
CA ASN A 76 -13.62 12.34 -2.78
C ASN A 76 -13.53 11.60 -1.45
N ALA A 77 -12.94 10.40 -1.45
CA ALA A 77 -12.69 9.68 -0.21
C ALA A 77 -11.59 10.36 0.59
N GLU A 78 -11.77 10.42 1.89
CA GLU A 78 -10.70 10.83 2.79
C GLU A 78 -9.92 9.58 3.18
N VAL A 79 -8.68 9.50 2.75
CA VAL A 79 -7.82 8.33 2.97
C VAL A 79 -6.69 8.70 3.91
N HIS A 80 -6.27 7.72 4.71
CA HIS A 80 -5.14 7.86 5.62
C HIS A 80 -4.22 6.68 5.42
N VAL A 81 -2.93 6.96 5.26
CA VAL A 81 -1.91 5.94 5.00
C VAL A 81 -1.01 5.84 6.21
N PHE A 82 -0.69 4.62 6.61
CA PHE A 82 0.14 4.37 7.78
C PHE A 82 1.29 3.44 7.41
N GLN A 83 2.47 3.78 7.91
CA GLN A 83 3.61 2.85 7.93
C GLN A 83 3.62 2.24 9.32
N ASP A 84 3.18 0.99 9.43
CA ASP A 84 2.86 0.36 10.71
C ASP A 84 1.87 1.24 11.48
N ASP A 85 2.26 1.85 12.57
CA ASP A 85 1.36 2.67 13.39
C ASP A 85 1.54 4.17 13.16
N LYS A 86 2.44 4.55 12.25
CA LYS A 86 2.75 5.96 12.01
C LYS A 86 2.04 6.45 10.76
N GLU A 87 1.25 7.49 10.89
CA GLU A 87 0.60 8.09 9.74
C GLU A 87 1.62 8.82 8.87
N VAL A 88 1.54 8.60 7.54
CA VAL A 88 2.40 9.24 6.56
C VAL A 88 1.53 9.85 5.46
N HIS A 89 2.06 10.82 4.75
CA HIS A 89 1.34 11.39 3.61
C HIS A 89 1.29 10.37 2.47
N ARG A 90 0.20 10.37 1.70
CA ARG A 90 0.06 9.40 0.61
C ARG A 90 1.16 9.52 -0.44
N ASP A 91 1.75 10.70 -0.59
CA ASP A 91 2.87 10.88 -1.53
C ASP A 91 4.12 10.09 -1.14
N TYR A 92 4.20 9.69 0.11
CA TYR A 92 5.29 8.85 0.59
C TYR A 92 5.36 7.53 -0.21
N ILE A 93 4.20 7.00 -0.60
CA ILE A 93 4.14 5.78 -1.40
C ILE A 93 4.78 6.01 -2.76
N ASN A 94 4.53 7.14 -3.37
CA ASN A 94 5.14 7.49 -4.67
C ASN A 94 6.66 7.55 -4.55
N ASN A 95 7.15 8.13 -3.47
CA ASN A 95 8.59 8.23 -3.24
C ASN A 95 9.22 6.85 -3.05
N LEU A 96 8.54 5.95 -2.34
CA LEU A 96 9.02 4.59 -2.18
C LEU A 96 9.09 3.85 -3.50
N ILE A 97 8.06 3.97 -4.32
CA ILE A 97 8.02 3.32 -5.63
C ILE A 97 9.16 3.83 -6.50
N ASP A 98 9.36 5.15 -6.53
CA ASP A 98 10.44 5.73 -7.32
C ASP A 98 11.81 5.23 -6.86
N THR A 99 12.00 5.13 -5.55
CA THR A 99 13.26 4.62 -4.98
C THR A 99 13.51 3.18 -5.41
N TYR A 100 12.49 2.33 -5.35
CA TYR A 100 12.63 0.93 -5.74
C TYR A 100 12.88 0.78 -7.23
N GLU A 101 12.26 1.61 -8.04
CA GLU A 101 12.51 1.59 -9.48
C GLU A 101 13.94 2.00 -9.80
N GLN A 102 14.46 3.00 -9.11
CA GLN A 102 15.86 3.41 -9.28
C GLN A 102 16.82 2.30 -8.88
N ILE A 103 16.56 1.64 -7.76
CA ILE A 103 17.41 0.54 -7.31
C ILE A 103 17.41 -0.58 -8.35
N GLU A 104 16.26 -0.90 -8.89
CA GLU A 104 16.14 -1.96 -9.89
C GLU A 104 16.89 -1.59 -11.17
N GLN A 105 16.79 -0.35 -11.61
CA GLN A 105 17.51 0.12 -12.80
C GLN A 105 19.02 0.06 -12.59
N GLU A 106 19.49 0.44 -11.42
CA GLU A 106 20.91 0.37 -11.10
C GLU A 106 21.39 -1.07 -11.08
N ARG A 107 20.57 -1.97 -10.56
CA ARG A 107 20.90 -3.39 -10.54
C ARG A 107 21.02 -3.95 -11.95
N GLU A 108 20.11 -3.59 -12.83
CA GLU A 108 20.15 -4.02 -14.22
C GLU A 108 21.41 -3.53 -14.92
N LYS A 109 21.79 -2.27 -14.70
CA LYS A 109 23.02 -1.72 -15.27
C LYS A 109 24.24 -2.45 -14.79
N LEU A 110 24.26 -2.79 -13.51
CA LEU A 110 25.38 -3.52 -12.92
C LEU A 110 25.47 -4.92 -13.50
N ASP A 111 24.34 -5.59 -13.66
CA ASP A 111 24.31 -6.94 -14.24
C ASP A 111 24.82 -6.91 -15.68
N ASP A 112 24.40 -5.94 -16.48
CA ASP A 112 24.87 -5.76 -17.85
C ASP A 112 26.37 -5.56 -17.87
N PHE A 113 26.88 -4.76 -16.96
CA PHE A 113 28.30 -4.49 -16.85
C PHE A 113 29.09 -5.75 -16.50
N LEU A 114 28.56 -6.55 -15.60
CA LEU A 114 29.22 -7.79 -15.16
C LEU A 114 29.19 -8.86 -16.26
N ASP A 115 28.15 -8.89 -17.06
CA ASP A 115 28.01 -9.86 -18.13
C ASP A 115 28.90 -9.55 -19.33
N ASP A 116 29.48 -8.40 -19.35
CA ASP A 116 30.28 -7.93 -20.48
C ASP A 116 31.68 -8.51 -20.50
N ASP A 117 31.94 -9.47 -19.69
CA ASP A 117 33.23 -10.19 -19.72
C ASP A 117 33.28 -11.23 -20.85
#